data_edb9d8421efb64fcfc5d5b2d431086ed
#
_entry.id   edb9d8421efb64fcfc5d5b2d431086ed
#
_cell.length_a   1.000
_cell.length_b   1.000
_cell.length_c   1.000
_cell.angle_alpha   90.00
_cell.angle_beta   90.00
_cell.angle_gamma   90.00
#
_symmetry.space_group_name_H-M   'P 1'
#
loop_
_entity.id
_entity.type
_entity.pdbx_description
1 polymer ?
#
loop_
_entity_poly.entity_id
_entity_poly.type
_entity_poly.pdbx_seq_one_letter_code
_entity_poly.pdbx_strand_id
1 'polypeptide(L)'
;MARLLYLTLLALGSLACTRAELLSNTAPENTPPPSSVECDTCNYPIVMVHGFLASGDTWTKFHQLFTSNGYKWRSLYAFDWNSLNQLGGGNTQLLDQFIDKVLAETGATQVRLMGHSAGGGVCYTYLSDASRAAKVDGYVHIGASVQPGPAGPGGTEATLNLWSPDDEVANNGDITGATNAMIPGKDHYQIATSKESFAAVWQFFHNSPPATLEITPQGPLVCIAGKVLYFGENTPLENAKVEIWEVDPATGVRVGNAPDFTFMTNAEGKYGPENIKANTTFEFVATPSNASQRVIHYFREGITHLNSLVYLRTIPPPPSFAGLLLAGLPKVDNQTVVNVFTASQAVINGRDILTAAGSELSTAQYAPPSKTAITYFLYDDGDSQTELTPVGTFGGFPFLNGVDMFFPTVAPGSIPIVMNGRTVQVRNIKSSAGVVVGVFD
;
A
#
# COMPACT_ATOMS: atom_id res chain seq x y z
N MET A 1 54.10 -23.50 23.34
CA MET A 1 52.89 -22.83 23.83
C MET A 1 52.17 -22.22 22.63
N ALA A 2 51.25 -22.97 22.06
CA ALA A 2 50.45 -22.56 20.92
C ALA A 2 49.11 -22.02 21.42
N ARG A 3 48.77 -20.74 21.14
CA ARG A 3 47.48 -20.16 21.41
C ARG A 3 46.58 -20.40 20.23
N LEU A 4 45.55 -21.20 20.44
CA LEU A 4 44.44 -21.43 19.50
C LEU A 4 43.52 -20.17 19.52
N LEU A 5 43.41 -19.47 18.38
CA LEU A 5 42.41 -18.44 18.16
C LEU A 5 41.14 -19.15 17.69
N TYR A 6 40.06 -19.09 18.50
CA TYR A 6 38.72 -19.43 18.06
C TYR A 6 38.15 -18.22 17.28
N LEU A 7 38.01 -18.38 15.97
CA LEU A 7 37.15 -17.50 15.15
C LEU A 7 35.70 -18.01 15.28
N THR A 8 34.89 -17.30 16.02
CA THR A 8 33.44 -17.44 15.96
C THR A 8 32.94 -16.76 14.69
N LEU A 9 32.63 -17.55 13.67
CA LEU A 9 31.81 -17.07 12.54
C LEU A 9 30.38 -16.85 13.06
N LEU A 10 29.98 -15.59 13.23
CA LEU A 10 28.58 -15.21 13.27
C LEU A 10 28.02 -15.39 11.85
N ALA A 11 27.27 -16.46 11.64
CA ALA A 11 26.43 -16.61 10.46
C ALA A 11 25.25 -15.63 10.62
N LEU A 12 25.39 -14.44 10.07
CA LEU A 12 24.26 -13.56 9.77
C LEU A 12 23.44 -14.27 8.67
N GLY A 13 22.36 -14.96 9.09
CA GLY A 13 21.38 -15.50 8.18
C GLY A 13 20.69 -14.34 7.44
N SER A 14 21.18 -14.03 6.25
CA SER A 14 20.46 -13.14 5.33
C SER A 14 19.14 -13.82 4.98
N LEU A 15 18.01 -13.21 5.37
CA LEU A 15 16.68 -13.54 4.84
C LEU A 15 16.64 -13.12 3.36
N ALA A 16 17.36 -13.83 2.51
CA ALA A 16 17.37 -13.59 1.07
C ALA A 16 16.07 -14.12 0.46
N CYS A 17 15.43 -13.30 -0.33
CA CYS A 17 14.37 -13.68 -1.24
C CYS A 17 14.95 -14.61 -2.31
N THR A 18 14.48 -15.82 -2.44
CA THR A 18 14.88 -16.68 -3.56
C THR A 18 13.77 -16.74 -4.61
N ARG A 19 14.15 -16.52 -5.87
CA ARG A 19 13.22 -16.53 -7.03
C ARG A 19 12.47 -17.86 -7.17
N ALA A 20 13.07 -18.97 -6.73
CA ALA A 20 12.45 -20.30 -6.73
C ALA A 20 11.20 -20.39 -5.83
N GLU A 21 11.09 -19.53 -4.85
CA GLU A 21 10.02 -19.57 -3.84
C GLU A 21 8.67 -18.99 -4.30
N LEU A 22 8.61 -18.28 -5.45
CA LEU A 22 7.35 -17.76 -6.01
C LEU A 22 6.77 -18.61 -7.14
N LEU A 23 7.57 -19.47 -7.76
CA LEU A 23 7.14 -20.24 -8.94
C LEU A 23 6.64 -21.65 -8.59
N SER A 24 6.79 -22.12 -7.34
CA SER A 24 6.29 -23.42 -6.94
C SER A 24 4.87 -23.30 -6.35
N ASN A 25 3.88 -23.50 -7.19
CA ASN A 25 2.52 -23.87 -6.76
C ASN A 25 2.41 -25.35 -6.39
N THR A 26 3.51 -25.99 -6.03
CA THR A 26 3.51 -27.36 -5.51
C THR A 26 3.64 -27.27 -4.00
N ALA A 27 2.69 -27.87 -3.29
CA ALA A 27 2.78 -28.05 -1.85
C ALA A 27 4.15 -28.67 -1.48
N PRO A 28 4.82 -28.21 -0.40
CA PRO A 28 6.09 -28.80 0.01
C PRO A 28 5.86 -30.27 0.39
N GLU A 29 6.72 -31.14 -0.17
CA GLU A 29 6.83 -32.51 0.32
C GLU A 29 7.08 -32.51 1.85
N ASN A 30 6.39 -33.41 2.54
CA ASN A 30 6.43 -33.62 3.98
C ASN A 30 7.85 -33.77 4.54
N THR A 31 8.47 -32.68 4.92
CA THR A 31 9.55 -32.66 5.91
C THR A 31 9.06 -31.89 7.12
N PRO A 32 9.03 -32.49 8.33
CA PRO A 32 8.66 -31.78 9.52
C PRO A 32 9.67 -30.65 9.79
N PRO A 33 9.22 -29.44 10.14
CA PRO A 33 10.13 -28.35 10.46
C PRO A 33 10.93 -28.68 11.74
N PRO A 34 12.17 -28.18 11.87
CA PRO A 34 12.93 -28.35 13.10
C PRO A 34 12.23 -27.61 14.24
N SER A 35 12.15 -28.26 15.39
CA SER A 35 11.57 -27.75 16.64
C SER A 35 12.35 -26.53 17.13
N SER A 36 11.85 -25.33 16.87
CA SER A 36 12.22 -24.10 17.56
C SER A 36 11.05 -23.67 18.43
N VAL A 37 11.32 -23.09 19.58
CA VAL A 37 10.30 -22.62 20.53
C VAL A 37 9.35 -21.69 19.80
N GLU A 38 8.20 -22.20 19.43
CA GLU A 38 7.22 -21.52 18.62
C GLU A 38 6.25 -20.77 19.53
N CYS A 39 6.00 -19.53 19.15
CA CYS A 39 4.85 -18.81 19.63
C CYS A 39 3.61 -19.40 18.94
N ASP A 40 2.94 -20.36 19.57
CA ASP A 40 1.75 -21.02 19.02
C ASP A 40 0.63 -20.05 18.60
N THR A 41 0.64 -18.84 19.15
CA THR A 41 -0.33 -17.79 18.82
C THR A 41 0.08 -16.93 17.61
N CYS A 42 1.29 -17.11 17.06
CA CYS A 42 1.78 -16.36 15.88
C CYS A 42 1.42 -17.02 14.55
N ASN A 43 0.68 -18.11 14.54
CA ASN A 43 0.56 -19.00 13.39
C ASN A 43 -0.65 -18.75 12.48
N TYR A 44 -1.60 -17.93 12.89
CA TYR A 44 -2.68 -17.58 11.97
C TYR A 44 -2.22 -16.53 10.95
N PRO A 45 -2.44 -16.78 9.64
CA PRO A 45 -2.21 -15.77 8.63
C PRO A 45 -3.14 -14.57 8.85
N ILE A 46 -2.67 -13.39 8.48
CA ILE A 46 -3.44 -12.15 8.60
C ILE A 46 -3.96 -11.76 7.23
N VAL A 47 -5.28 -11.59 7.10
CA VAL A 47 -5.94 -11.06 5.90
C VAL A 47 -6.35 -9.63 6.16
N MET A 48 -5.89 -8.72 5.30
CA MET A 48 -6.06 -7.27 5.43
C MET A 48 -6.87 -6.73 4.25
N VAL A 49 -7.98 -6.04 4.53
CA VAL A 49 -8.95 -5.53 3.56
C VAL A 49 -8.94 -4.01 3.55
N HIS A 50 -8.52 -3.42 2.43
CA HIS A 50 -8.38 -1.97 2.27
C HIS A 50 -9.70 -1.23 2.11
N GLY A 51 -9.68 0.10 2.21
CA GLY A 51 -10.83 1.00 2.06
C GLY A 51 -11.16 1.39 0.63
N PHE A 52 -12.03 2.40 0.48
CA PHE A 52 -12.47 2.94 -0.81
C PHE A 52 -11.32 3.59 -1.58
N LEU A 53 -11.21 3.35 -2.88
CA LEU A 53 -10.14 3.82 -3.80
C LEU A 53 -8.71 3.38 -3.43
N ALA A 54 -8.55 2.60 -2.38
CA ALA A 54 -7.28 2.07 -1.93
C ALA A 54 -6.95 0.72 -2.58
N SER A 55 -5.83 0.13 -2.22
CA SER A 55 -5.39 -1.22 -2.56
C SER A 55 -4.52 -1.79 -1.43
N GLY A 56 -4.00 -2.99 -1.62
CA GLY A 56 -3.28 -3.71 -0.56
C GLY A 56 -2.05 -3.00 0.00
N ASP A 57 -1.45 -2.08 -0.74
CA ASP A 57 -0.32 -1.27 -0.26
C ASP A 57 -0.68 -0.27 0.86
N THR A 58 -1.96 -0.05 1.17
CA THR A 58 -2.40 0.58 2.42
C THR A 58 -1.72 -0.06 3.63
N TRP A 59 -1.48 -1.35 3.57
CA TRP A 59 -0.97 -2.15 4.67
C TRP A 59 0.57 -2.24 4.73
N THR A 60 1.30 -1.49 3.89
CA THR A 60 2.76 -1.53 3.83
C THR A 60 3.41 -1.33 5.21
N LYS A 61 2.98 -0.31 5.97
CA LYS A 61 3.51 -0.06 7.32
C LYS A 61 3.22 -1.22 8.29
N PHE A 62 2.00 -1.74 8.29
CA PHE A 62 1.63 -2.86 9.16
C PHE A 62 2.37 -4.13 8.75
N HIS A 63 2.48 -4.40 7.45
CA HIS A 63 3.26 -5.51 6.93
C HIS A 63 4.73 -5.45 7.42
N GLN A 64 5.37 -4.29 7.33
CA GLN A 64 6.73 -4.08 7.79
C GLN A 64 6.86 -4.16 9.32
N LEU A 65 5.89 -3.66 10.08
CA LEU A 65 5.85 -3.79 11.54
C LEU A 65 5.62 -5.24 11.98
N PHE A 66 4.72 -5.98 11.34
CA PHE A 66 4.54 -7.41 11.61
C PHE A 66 5.81 -8.20 11.34
N THR A 67 6.48 -7.95 10.21
CA THR A 67 7.74 -8.64 9.89
C THR A 67 8.90 -8.21 10.78
N SER A 68 8.94 -6.95 11.26
CA SER A 68 9.88 -6.49 12.29
C SER A 68 9.67 -7.17 13.65
N ASN A 69 8.47 -7.69 13.89
CA ASN A 69 8.10 -8.43 15.09
C ASN A 69 8.05 -9.96 14.88
N GLY A 70 8.66 -10.48 13.82
CA GLY A 70 8.88 -11.90 13.61
C GLY A 70 7.85 -12.65 12.75
N TYR A 71 6.81 -11.96 12.23
CA TYR A 71 5.93 -12.59 11.23
C TYR A 71 6.70 -12.91 9.96
N LYS A 72 6.40 -14.06 9.36
CA LYS A 72 6.82 -14.35 8.00
C LYS A 72 5.99 -13.52 7.04
N TRP A 73 6.61 -12.83 6.09
CA TRP A 73 5.89 -12.00 5.14
C TRP A 73 4.83 -12.76 4.32
N ARG A 74 5.02 -14.07 4.13
CA ARG A 74 4.08 -14.98 3.45
C ARG A 74 2.85 -15.35 4.29
N SER A 75 2.80 -14.95 5.56
CA SER A 75 1.61 -15.08 6.40
C SER A 75 0.78 -13.80 6.43
N LEU A 76 1.15 -12.79 5.63
CA LEU A 76 0.50 -11.49 5.57
C LEU A 76 -0.11 -11.30 4.18
N TYR A 77 -1.42 -11.24 4.10
CA TYR A 77 -2.18 -11.22 2.86
C TYR A 77 -3.00 -9.95 2.74
N ALA A 78 -2.87 -9.23 1.62
CA ALA A 78 -3.72 -8.10 1.30
C ALA A 78 -4.75 -8.54 0.26
N PHE A 79 -6.03 -8.34 0.58
CA PHE A 79 -7.14 -8.61 -0.32
C PHE A 79 -7.43 -7.35 -1.15
N ASP A 80 -7.07 -7.41 -2.44
CA ASP A 80 -7.34 -6.36 -3.41
C ASP A 80 -8.74 -6.56 -4.00
N TRP A 81 -9.68 -5.69 -3.65
CA TRP A 81 -11.05 -5.75 -4.14
C TRP A 81 -11.42 -4.47 -4.90
N ASN A 82 -12.37 -4.57 -5.81
CA ASN A 82 -12.87 -3.40 -6.53
C ASN A 82 -13.81 -2.58 -5.65
N SER A 83 -13.24 -1.60 -4.95
CA SER A 83 -13.98 -0.75 -4.02
C SER A 83 -14.89 0.28 -4.72
N LEU A 84 -14.76 0.48 -6.03
CA LEU A 84 -15.68 1.28 -6.83
C LEU A 84 -17.01 0.55 -7.07
N ASN A 85 -17.03 -0.78 -6.93
CA ASN A 85 -18.23 -1.61 -7.07
C ASN A 85 -18.82 -2.03 -5.71
N GLN A 86 -18.89 -1.12 -4.76
CA GLN A 86 -19.39 -1.43 -3.40
C GLN A 86 -20.84 -1.93 -3.41
N LEU A 87 -21.67 -1.38 -4.28
CA LEU A 87 -23.09 -1.70 -4.37
C LEU A 87 -23.38 -2.91 -5.26
N GLY A 88 -22.40 -3.39 -6.03
CA GLY A 88 -22.58 -4.51 -6.97
C GLY A 88 -22.76 -5.89 -6.33
N GLY A 89 -22.58 -6.00 -5.02
CA GLY A 89 -22.61 -7.27 -4.30
C GLY A 89 -21.41 -8.18 -4.62
N GLY A 90 -21.37 -9.36 -3.99
CA GLY A 90 -20.32 -10.37 -4.26
C GLY A 90 -18.98 -10.17 -3.54
N ASN A 91 -18.73 -9.01 -2.94
CA ASN A 91 -17.46 -8.73 -2.28
C ASN A 91 -17.17 -9.70 -1.12
N THR A 92 -18.19 -10.08 -0.36
CA THR A 92 -18.07 -11.08 0.71
C THR A 92 -17.77 -12.48 0.17
N GLN A 93 -18.30 -12.83 -0.99
CA GLN A 93 -18.00 -14.11 -1.65
C GLN A 93 -16.56 -14.13 -2.19
N LEU A 94 -16.09 -13.01 -2.77
CA LEU A 94 -14.70 -12.88 -3.23
C LEU A 94 -13.73 -12.95 -2.05
N LEU A 95 -14.05 -12.31 -0.92
CA LEU A 95 -13.29 -12.41 0.31
C LEU A 95 -13.27 -13.84 0.86
N ASP A 96 -14.41 -14.56 0.79
CA ASP A 96 -14.49 -15.94 1.21
C ASP A 96 -13.57 -16.86 0.39
N GLN A 97 -13.60 -16.73 -0.93
CA GLN A 97 -12.71 -17.45 -1.84
C GLN A 97 -11.23 -17.13 -1.58
N PHE A 98 -10.94 -15.86 -1.27
CA PHE A 98 -9.59 -15.44 -0.93
C PHE A 98 -9.12 -16.05 0.40
N ILE A 99 -9.96 -16.05 1.43
CA ILE A 99 -9.65 -16.69 2.72
C ILE A 99 -9.48 -18.20 2.55
N ASP A 100 -10.33 -18.87 1.77
CA ASP A 100 -10.16 -20.31 1.48
C ASP A 100 -8.83 -20.61 0.80
N LYS A 101 -8.41 -19.75 -0.14
CA LYS A 101 -7.08 -19.85 -0.77
C LYS A 101 -5.96 -19.69 0.26
N VAL A 102 -6.05 -18.68 1.15
CA VAL A 102 -5.07 -18.46 2.22
C VAL A 102 -4.96 -19.66 3.15
N LEU A 103 -6.08 -20.22 3.58
CA LEU A 103 -6.12 -21.41 4.44
C LEU A 103 -5.49 -22.62 3.73
N ALA A 104 -5.79 -22.83 2.44
CA ALA A 104 -5.20 -23.90 1.66
C ALA A 104 -3.69 -23.74 1.46
N GLU A 105 -3.20 -22.52 1.21
CA GLU A 105 -1.77 -22.23 1.02
C GLU A 105 -0.96 -22.37 2.32
N THR A 106 -1.55 -22.01 3.46
CA THR A 106 -0.84 -21.97 4.74
C THR A 106 -1.01 -23.22 5.57
N GLY A 107 -2.06 -24.02 5.31
CA GLY A 107 -2.47 -25.13 6.16
C GLY A 107 -3.09 -24.70 7.48
N ALA A 108 -3.33 -23.40 7.69
CA ALA A 108 -3.98 -22.89 8.88
C ALA A 108 -5.48 -23.24 8.90
N THR A 109 -6.05 -23.33 10.09
CA THR A 109 -7.49 -23.60 10.26
C THR A 109 -8.33 -22.32 10.28
N GLN A 110 -7.71 -21.17 10.62
CA GLN A 110 -8.35 -19.87 10.71
C GLN A 110 -7.38 -18.78 10.25
N VAL A 111 -7.91 -17.59 9.94
CA VAL A 111 -7.16 -16.36 9.67
C VAL A 111 -7.49 -15.32 10.74
N ARG A 112 -6.61 -14.34 10.93
CA ARG A 112 -6.94 -13.07 11.57
C ARG A 112 -7.38 -12.08 10.50
N LEU A 113 -8.46 -11.36 10.73
CA LEU A 113 -9.07 -10.49 9.72
C LEU A 113 -8.98 -9.02 10.16
N MET A 114 -8.56 -8.15 9.25
CA MET A 114 -8.50 -6.70 9.48
C MET A 114 -9.16 -5.97 8.33
N GLY A 115 -10.00 -4.98 8.64
CA GLY A 115 -10.67 -4.18 7.61
C GLY A 115 -10.63 -2.70 7.93
N HIS A 116 -10.18 -1.88 6.96
CA HIS A 116 -10.14 -0.43 7.06
C HIS A 116 -11.28 0.21 6.29
N SER A 117 -11.97 1.18 6.89
CA SER A 117 -13.00 1.99 6.20
C SER A 117 -14.07 1.12 5.54
N ALA A 118 -14.32 1.28 4.23
CA ALA A 118 -15.23 0.43 3.46
C ALA A 118 -14.88 -1.06 3.54
N GLY A 119 -13.58 -1.41 3.65
CA GLY A 119 -13.13 -2.79 3.91
C GLY A 119 -13.57 -3.32 5.26
N GLY A 120 -13.66 -2.45 6.28
CA GLY A 120 -14.26 -2.80 7.57
C GLY A 120 -15.72 -3.21 7.43
N GLY A 121 -16.49 -2.51 6.61
CA GLY A 121 -17.88 -2.87 6.28
C GLY A 121 -17.99 -4.20 5.54
N VAL A 122 -17.08 -4.47 4.59
CA VAL A 122 -17.02 -5.77 3.88
C VAL A 122 -16.72 -6.90 4.86
N CYS A 123 -15.74 -6.75 5.75
CA CYS A 123 -15.38 -7.74 6.76
C CYS A 123 -16.52 -7.98 7.75
N TYR A 124 -17.15 -6.92 8.25
CA TYR A 124 -18.27 -7.05 9.19
C TYR A 124 -19.45 -7.80 8.56
N THR A 125 -19.79 -7.48 7.31
CA THR A 125 -20.81 -8.20 6.55
C THR A 125 -20.40 -9.65 6.24
N TYR A 126 -19.13 -9.89 5.93
CA TYR A 126 -18.58 -11.24 5.73
C TYR A 126 -18.81 -12.12 6.96
N LEU A 127 -18.50 -11.59 8.13
CA LEU A 127 -18.60 -12.28 9.41
C LEU A 127 -20.05 -12.51 9.88
N SER A 128 -21.06 -11.90 9.26
CA SER A 128 -22.47 -12.16 9.62
C SER A 128 -22.95 -13.58 9.30
N ASP A 129 -22.21 -14.31 8.45
CA ASP A 129 -22.45 -15.72 8.14
C ASP A 129 -21.63 -16.63 9.08
N ALA A 130 -22.29 -17.59 9.74
CA ALA A 130 -21.64 -18.45 10.73
C ALA A 130 -20.53 -19.35 10.15
N SER A 131 -20.69 -19.79 8.88
CA SER A 131 -19.67 -20.63 8.23
C SER A 131 -18.42 -19.85 7.89
N ARG A 132 -18.56 -18.58 7.57
CA ARG A 132 -17.46 -17.64 7.30
C ARG A 132 -16.78 -17.18 8.59
N ALA A 133 -17.57 -16.85 9.61
CA ALA A 133 -17.08 -16.50 10.93
C ALA A 133 -16.20 -17.61 11.52
N ALA A 134 -16.57 -18.88 11.36
CA ALA A 134 -15.79 -20.03 11.81
C ALA A 134 -14.36 -20.11 11.21
N LYS A 135 -14.07 -19.41 10.13
CA LYS A 135 -12.73 -19.30 9.49
C LYS A 135 -11.85 -18.18 10.09
N VAL A 136 -12.34 -17.42 11.08
CA VAL A 136 -11.65 -16.24 11.64
C VAL A 136 -11.37 -16.41 13.12
N ASP A 137 -10.16 -16.07 13.57
CA ASP A 137 -9.68 -16.09 14.97
C ASP A 137 -9.62 -14.67 15.57
N GLY A 138 -10.45 -13.78 15.13
CA GLY A 138 -10.53 -12.41 15.61
C GLY A 138 -10.50 -11.40 14.49
N TYR A 139 -11.23 -10.32 14.73
CA TYR A 139 -11.47 -9.27 13.76
C TYR A 139 -11.07 -7.90 14.27
N VAL A 140 -10.40 -7.11 13.43
CA VAL A 140 -10.06 -5.72 13.69
C VAL A 140 -10.83 -4.80 12.74
N HIS A 141 -11.67 -3.94 13.31
CA HIS A 141 -12.48 -2.93 12.63
C HIS A 141 -11.75 -1.58 12.76
N ILE A 142 -11.27 -1.01 11.65
CA ILE A 142 -10.36 0.12 11.66
C ILE A 142 -10.96 1.31 10.89
N GLY A 143 -11.14 2.47 11.57
CA GLY A 143 -11.61 3.71 10.93
C GLY A 143 -12.84 3.49 10.06
N ALA A 144 -13.76 2.68 10.49
CA ALA A 144 -14.97 2.32 9.76
C ALA A 144 -16.21 2.73 10.55
N SER A 145 -17.36 2.78 9.90
CA SER A 145 -18.61 3.20 10.55
C SER A 145 -18.95 2.30 11.73
N VAL A 146 -19.33 2.93 12.85
CA VAL A 146 -19.71 2.23 14.08
C VAL A 146 -20.81 1.19 13.80
N GLN A 147 -20.68 0.03 14.44
CA GLN A 147 -21.60 -1.11 14.30
C GLN A 147 -22.43 -1.28 15.59
N PRO A 148 -23.59 -1.94 15.53
CA PRO A 148 -24.47 -2.11 16.69
C PRO A 148 -23.89 -3.05 17.77
N GLY A 149 -22.87 -3.85 17.46
CA GLY A 149 -22.22 -4.78 18.35
C GLY A 149 -20.97 -5.42 17.73
N PRO A 150 -20.29 -6.34 18.42
CA PRO A 150 -19.19 -7.10 17.84
C PRO A 150 -19.61 -7.88 16.60
N ALA A 151 -18.66 -8.23 15.76
CA ALA A 151 -18.92 -9.00 14.55
C ALA A 151 -19.37 -10.45 14.86
N GLY A 152 -19.81 -11.13 13.82
CA GLY A 152 -20.29 -12.51 13.92
C GLY A 152 -21.78 -12.64 14.26
N PRO A 153 -22.36 -13.84 14.06
CA PRO A 153 -23.75 -14.09 14.41
C PRO A 153 -23.98 -13.88 15.92
N GLY A 154 -24.83 -12.91 16.26
CA GLY A 154 -25.07 -12.55 17.67
C GLY A 154 -23.89 -11.90 18.40
N GLY A 155 -22.90 -11.36 17.66
CA GLY A 155 -21.74 -10.68 18.23
C GLY A 155 -20.71 -11.63 18.84
N THR A 156 -20.55 -12.81 18.31
CA THR A 156 -19.70 -13.87 18.88
C THR A 156 -18.22 -13.75 18.53
N GLU A 157 -17.89 -12.96 17.49
CA GLU A 157 -16.50 -12.78 17.08
C GLU A 157 -15.75 -11.80 17.99
N ALA A 158 -14.58 -12.21 18.46
CA ALA A 158 -13.67 -11.29 19.14
C ALA A 158 -13.38 -10.10 18.22
N THR A 159 -13.80 -8.91 18.63
CA THR A 159 -13.70 -7.71 17.82
C THR A 159 -12.92 -6.62 18.53
N LEU A 160 -11.83 -6.15 17.88
CA LEU A 160 -11.16 -4.90 18.22
C LEU A 160 -11.69 -3.79 17.28
N ASN A 161 -12.17 -2.69 17.86
CA ASN A 161 -12.56 -1.51 17.12
C ASN A 161 -11.54 -0.39 17.35
N LEU A 162 -10.86 0.03 16.27
CA LEU A 162 -9.91 1.14 16.26
C LEU A 162 -10.53 2.35 15.58
N TRP A 163 -10.57 3.49 16.28
CA TRP A 163 -11.11 4.72 15.74
C TRP A 163 -10.38 5.96 16.26
N SER A 164 -10.52 7.06 15.54
CA SER A 164 -9.95 8.36 15.92
C SER A 164 -11.02 9.43 15.91
N PRO A 165 -11.09 10.30 16.94
CA PRO A 165 -11.99 11.43 16.92
C PRO A 165 -11.63 12.49 15.88
N ASP A 166 -10.41 12.42 15.32
CA ASP A 166 -9.89 13.32 14.28
C ASP A 166 -10.07 12.76 12.86
N ASP A 167 -10.69 11.59 12.74
CA ASP A 167 -11.13 11.03 11.45
C ASP A 167 -12.50 11.64 11.10
N GLU A 168 -12.51 12.58 10.17
CA GLU A 168 -13.71 13.27 9.70
C GLU A 168 -14.42 12.56 8.54
N VAL A 169 -13.95 11.39 8.12
CA VAL A 169 -14.51 10.62 6.98
C VAL A 169 -15.52 9.58 7.45
N ALA A 170 -15.15 8.78 8.45
CA ALA A 170 -15.99 7.71 8.95
C ALA A 170 -16.92 8.22 10.07
N ASN A 171 -18.17 7.73 10.09
CA ASN A 171 -19.03 7.86 11.26
C ASN A 171 -18.58 6.83 12.31
N ASN A 172 -17.51 7.16 13.03
CA ASN A 172 -16.82 6.27 13.96
C ASN A 172 -17.19 6.55 15.43
N GLY A 173 -16.78 5.64 16.32
CA GLY A 173 -17.04 5.68 17.75
C GLY A 173 -16.91 4.30 18.36
N ASP A 174 -17.22 4.16 19.65
CA ASP A 174 -17.18 2.88 20.34
C ASP A 174 -18.27 1.92 19.85
N ILE A 175 -17.90 0.65 19.66
CA ILE A 175 -18.82 -0.46 19.41
C ILE A 175 -19.15 -1.12 20.74
N THR A 176 -20.41 -1.10 21.15
CA THR A 176 -20.87 -1.69 22.40
C THR A 176 -20.57 -3.19 22.43
N GLY A 177 -19.87 -3.67 23.44
CA GLY A 177 -19.49 -5.08 23.59
C GLY A 177 -18.20 -5.50 22.90
N ALA A 178 -17.60 -4.65 22.06
CA ALA A 178 -16.28 -4.90 21.48
C ALA A 178 -15.16 -4.35 22.39
N THR A 179 -13.93 -4.78 22.12
CA THR A 179 -12.74 -4.08 22.63
C THR A 179 -12.57 -2.80 21.82
N ASN A 180 -12.60 -1.63 22.47
CA ASN A 180 -12.47 -0.34 21.79
C ASN A 180 -11.12 0.30 22.09
N ALA A 181 -10.45 0.83 21.07
CA ALA A 181 -9.25 1.63 21.19
C ALA A 181 -9.41 2.94 20.42
N MET A 182 -9.59 4.02 21.14
CA MET A 182 -9.61 5.39 20.60
C MET A 182 -8.17 5.89 20.49
N ILE A 183 -7.75 6.33 19.30
CA ILE A 183 -6.40 6.81 19.02
C ILE A 183 -6.49 8.23 18.44
N PRO A 184 -6.37 9.26 19.29
CA PRO A 184 -6.50 10.64 18.85
C PRO A 184 -5.35 11.09 17.95
N GLY A 185 -5.57 12.15 17.19
CA GLY A 185 -4.57 12.76 16.30
C GLY A 185 -4.29 11.96 15.01
N LYS A 186 -5.16 11.01 14.64
CA LYS A 186 -5.01 10.23 13.40
C LYS A 186 -6.10 10.62 12.40
N ASP A 187 -5.70 10.98 11.18
CA ASP A 187 -6.64 11.10 10.08
C ASP A 187 -7.18 9.72 9.65
N HIS A 188 -8.14 9.71 8.74
CA HIS A 188 -8.80 8.50 8.26
C HIS A 188 -7.83 7.45 7.69
N TYR A 189 -6.68 7.87 7.18
CA TYR A 189 -5.67 6.95 6.64
C TYR A 189 -4.67 6.52 7.71
N GLN A 190 -4.22 7.46 8.56
CA GLN A 190 -3.27 7.17 9.64
C GLN A 190 -3.80 6.17 10.67
N ILE A 191 -5.12 6.11 10.89
CA ILE A 191 -5.68 5.13 11.82
C ILE A 191 -5.39 3.69 11.37
N ALA A 192 -5.16 3.44 10.07
CA ALA A 192 -4.81 2.13 9.52
C ALA A 192 -3.30 1.93 9.32
N THR A 193 -2.47 2.96 9.54
CA THR A 193 -1.04 2.91 9.19
C THR A 193 -0.11 3.27 10.35
N SER A 194 -0.65 3.83 11.44
CA SER A 194 0.15 4.33 12.55
C SER A 194 0.66 3.22 13.47
N LYS A 195 1.80 3.46 14.10
CA LYS A 195 2.38 2.54 15.07
C LYS A 195 1.55 2.35 16.34
N GLU A 196 0.79 3.37 16.73
CA GLU A 196 -0.13 3.28 17.87
C GLU A 196 -1.28 2.32 17.57
N SER A 197 -1.83 2.40 16.35
CA SER A 197 -2.85 1.44 15.89
C SER A 197 -2.27 0.03 15.78
N PHE A 198 -1.04 -0.10 15.27
CA PHE A 198 -0.35 -1.39 15.24
C PHE A 198 -0.15 -1.98 16.63
N ALA A 199 0.22 -1.18 17.62
CA ALA A 199 0.37 -1.64 19.00
C ALA A 199 -0.93 -2.23 19.56
N ALA A 200 -2.06 -1.59 19.30
CA ALA A 200 -3.38 -2.09 19.73
C ALA A 200 -3.77 -3.39 19.01
N VAL A 201 -3.52 -3.46 17.71
CA VAL A 201 -3.74 -4.69 16.89
C VAL A 201 -2.88 -5.84 17.40
N TRP A 202 -1.61 -5.58 17.63
CA TRP A 202 -0.69 -6.60 18.15
C TRP A 202 -1.12 -7.11 19.51
N GLN A 203 -1.43 -6.18 20.45
CA GLN A 203 -1.91 -6.53 21.79
C GLN A 203 -3.19 -7.38 21.74
N PHE A 204 -4.11 -7.04 20.84
CA PHE A 204 -5.35 -7.80 20.65
C PHE A 204 -5.09 -9.22 20.13
N PHE A 205 -4.21 -9.37 19.14
CA PHE A 205 -3.94 -10.67 18.54
C PHE A 205 -3.03 -11.59 19.40
N HIS A 206 -2.18 -11.02 20.27
CA HIS A 206 -1.13 -11.77 20.96
C HIS A 206 -1.20 -11.71 22.48
N ASN A 207 -2.10 -10.90 23.04
CA ASN A 207 -2.21 -10.68 24.49
C ASN A 207 -0.89 -10.17 25.14
N SER A 208 -0.03 -9.53 24.37
CA SER A 208 1.27 -9.00 24.76
C SER A 208 1.64 -7.79 23.90
N PRO A 209 2.46 -6.85 24.38
CA PRO A 209 2.95 -5.76 23.54
C PRO A 209 3.88 -6.29 22.45
N PRO A 210 3.99 -5.57 21.29
CA PRO A 210 4.98 -5.91 20.28
C PRO A 210 6.40 -5.68 20.79
N ALA A 211 7.36 -6.42 20.27
CA ALA A 211 8.78 -6.24 20.62
C ALA A 211 9.33 -4.89 20.17
N THR A 212 8.81 -4.37 19.05
CA THR A 212 9.17 -3.05 18.51
C THR A 212 7.99 -2.36 17.84
N LEU A 213 7.98 -1.04 17.89
CA LEU A 213 7.08 -0.17 17.12
C LEU A 213 7.82 0.56 15.98
N GLU A 214 9.06 0.17 15.74
CA GLU A 214 9.86 0.72 14.65
C GLU A 214 10.08 -0.33 13.56
N ILE A 215 10.06 0.10 12.31
CA ILE A 215 10.41 -0.75 11.18
C ILE A 215 11.93 -0.95 11.21
N THR A 216 12.36 -2.17 11.45
CA THR A 216 13.78 -2.52 11.62
C THR A 216 14.47 -2.60 10.26
N PRO A 217 15.44 -1.73 9.93
CA PRO A 217 16.20 -1.83 8.69
C PRO A 217 16.87 -3.21 8.56
N GLN A 218 16.83 -3.78 7.36
CA GLN A 218 17.44 -5.07 7.05
C GLN A 218 18.68 -4.84 6.20
N GLY A 219 19.83 -5.28 6.60
CA GLY A 219 21.08 -5.37 5.87
C GLY A 219 21.28 -4.47 4.61
N PRO A 220 22.26 -4.80 3.76
CA PRO A 220 22.53 -4.02 2.54
C PRO A 220 21.58 -4.32 1.38
N LEU A 221 20.83 -5.42 1.47
CA LEU A 221 19.82 -5.83 0.49
C LEU A 221 18.48 -6.05 1.18
N VAL A 222 17.43 -5.64 0.52
CA VAL A 222 16.04 -5.84 0.97
C VAL A 222 15.23 -6.54 -0.12
N CYS A 223 14.36 -7.46 0.30
CA CYS A 223 13.46 -8.13 -0.60
C CYS A 223 12.26 -7.25 -0.92
N ILE A 224 11.96 -7.10 -2.20
CA ILE A 224 10.73 -6.46 -2.67
C ILE A 224 9.93 -7.40 -3.55
N ALA A 225 8.62 -7.24 -3.51
CA ALA A 225 7.67 -7.81 -4.47
C ALA A 225 6.48 -6.85 -4.60
N GLY A 226 5.66 -7.02 -5.60
CA GLY A 226 4.51 -6.16 -5.77
C GLY A 226 3.53 -6.64 -6.82
N LYS A 227 2.60 -5.75 -7.15
CA LYS A 227 1.59 -5.97 -8.20
C LYS A 227 1.48 -4.77 -9.12
N VAL A 228 1.09 -5.03 -10.36
CA VAL A 228 0.56 -4.02 -11.28
C VAL A 228 -0.95 -4.18 -11.35
N LEU A 229 -1.67 -3.12 -10.99
CA LEU A 229 -3.13 -3.10 -10.87
C LEU A 229 -3.72 -1.89 -11.61
N TYR A 230 -4.99 -1.94 -11.96
CA TYR A 230 -5.73 -0.75 -12.36
C TYR A 230 -6.08 0.12 -11.15
N PHE A 231 -5.87 1.43 -11.29
CA PHE A 231 -6.22 2.41 -10.25
C PHE A 231 -7.70 2.31 -9.87
N GLY A 232 -7.98 2.22 -8.57
CA GLY A 232 -9.32 2.19 -7.98
C GLY A 232 -10.10 0.89 -8.17
N GLU A 233 -9.88 0.18 -9.27
CA GLU A 233 -10.57 -1.08 -9.58
C GLU A 233 -9.84 -2.30 -9.05
N ASN A 234 -8.54 -2.18 -8.84
CA ASN A 234 -7.65 -3.25 -8.37
C ASN A 234 -7.63 -4.51 -9.24
N THR A 235 -8.09 -4.39 -10.50
CA THR A 235 -7.97 -5.48 -11.47
C THR A 235 -6.49 -5.70 -11.79
N PRO A 236 -5.98 -6.93 -11.66
CA PRO A 236 -4.58 -7.25 -11.97
C PRO A 236 -4.26 -7.06 -13.46
N LEU A 237 -3.07 -6.55 -13.76
CA LEU A 237 -2.55 -6.52 -15.13
C LEU A 237 -1.59 -7.68 -15.35
N GLU A 238 -2.05 -8.64 -16.15
CA GLU A 238 -1.20 -9.71 -16.67
C GLU A 238 -0.34 -9.21 -17.83
N ASN A 239 0.89 -9.74 -17.93
CA ASN A 239 1.84 -9.41 -19.00
C ASN A 239 2.22 -7.90 -19.08
N ALA A 240 2.09 -7.16 -17.98
CA ALA A 240 2.68 -5.84 -17.87
C ALA A 240 4.19 -5.98 -17.66
N LYS A 241 4.99 -5.19 -18.38
CA LYS A 241 6.43 -5.13 -18.16
C LYS A 241 6.72 -4.18 -17.00
N VAL A 242 7.47 -4.65 -16.00
CA VAL A 242 7.99 -3.84 -14.89
C VAL A 242 9.50 -3.74 -15.03
N GLU A 243 10.02 -2.51 -15.11
CA GLU A 243 11.45 -2.22 -15.10
C GLU A 243 11.78 -1.43 -13.84
N ILE A 244 12.88 -1.81 -13.17
CA ILE A 244 13.37 -1.14 -11.96
C ILE A 244 14.73 -0.54 -12.31
N TRP A 245 14.88 0.76 -12.08
CA TRP A 245 16.06 1.54 -12.42
C TRP A 245 16.57 2.26 -11.17
N GLU A 246 17.84 2.09 -10.83
CA GLU A 246 18.50 2.94 -9.83
C GLU A 246 18.55 4.37 -10.35
N VAL A 247 18.18 5.33 -9.50
CA VAL A 247 18.20 6.75 -9.82
C VAL A 247 19.00 7.54 -8.80
N ASP A 248 19.60 8.61 -9.26
CA ASP A 248 20.24 9.59 -8.39
C ASP A 248 19.17 10.30 -7.55
N PRO A 249 19.21 10.24 -6.21
CA PRO A 249 18.17 10.79 -5.36
C PRO A 249 18.06 12.32 -5.40
N ALA A 250 19.10 13.02 -5.84
CA ALA A 250 19.11 14.48 -5.95
C ALA A 250 18.46 14.97 -7.27
N THR A 251 18.44 14.13 -8.29
CA THR A 251 17.98 14.53 -9.64
C THR A 251 16.89 13.64 -10.22
N GLY A 252 16.63 12.47 -9.64
CA GLY A 252 15.71 11.46 -10.20
C GLY A 252 16.20 10.85 -11.52
N VAL A 253 17.41 11.17 -11.98
CA VAL A 253 17.97 10.65 -13.24
C VAL A 253 18.50 9.25 -13.06
N ARG A 254 18.26 8.37 -14.03
CA ARG A 254 18.76 6.99 -14.04
C ARG A 254 20.29 6.95 -14.02
N VAL A 255 20.85 6.14 -13.14
CA VAL A 255 22.31 5.98 -13.01
C VAL A 255 22.87 5.15 -14.16
N GLY A 256 22.14 4.14 -14.62
CA GLY A 256 22.56 3.23 -15.68
C GLY A 256 21.85 3.48 -17.03
N ASN A 257 22.32 2.78 -18.06
CA ASN A 257 21.73 2.78 -19.41
C ASN A 257 20.78 1.60 -19.68
N ALA A 258 20.61 0.72 -18.70
CA ALA A 258 19.71 -0.43 -18.74
C ALA A 258 19.04 -0.56 -17.35
N PRO A 259 17.83 -1.16 -17.26
CA PRO A 259 17.20 -1.40 -15.98
C PRO A 259 18.03 -2.40 -15.16
N ASP A 260 18.07 -2.21 -13.84
CA ASP A 260 18.69 -3.15 -12.93
C ASP A 260 17.91 -4.50 -12.91
N PHE A 261 16.57 -4.41 -13.01
CA PHE A 261 15.70 -5.57 -13.05
C PHE A 261 14.55 -5.37 -14.05
N THR A 262 14.12 -6.49 -14.66
CA THR A 262 12.96 -6.50 -15.57
C THR A 262 12.09 -7.72 -15.28
N PHE A 263 10.79 -7.52 -15.18
CA PHE A 263 9.80 -8.57 -14.95
C PHE A 263 8.64 -8.44 -15.94
N MET A 264 7.97 -9.57 -16.17
CA MET A 264 6.62 -9.61 -16.74
C MET A 264 5.68 -10.08 -15.64
N THR A 265 4.57 -9.37 -15.44
CA THR A 265 3.58 -9.75 -14.42
C THR A 265 2.84 -11.03 -14.82
N ASN A 266 2.47 -11.82 -13.81
CA ASN A 266 1.63 -13.00 -14.00
C ASN A 266 0.13 -12.63 -14.01
N ALA A 267 -0.77 -13.64 -14.09
CA ALA A 267 -2.22 -13.45 -14.11
C ALA A 267 -2.78 -12.73 -12.87
N GLU A 268 -2.05 -12.77 -11.74
CA GLU A 268 -2.40 -12.03 -10.52
C GLU A 268 -1.78 -10.62 -10.48
N GLY A 269 -1.17 -10.17 -11.58
CA GLY A 269 -0.47 -8.89 -11.68
C GLY A 269 0.85 -8.84 -10.91
N LYS A 270 1.33 -9.95 -10.35
CA LYS A 270 2.51 -10.00 -9.47
C LYS A 270 3.81 -9.90 -10.25
N TYR A 271 4.79 -9.22 -9.67
CA TYR A 271 6.19 -9.18 -10.07
C TYR A 271 7.12 -9.34 -8.86
N GLY A 272 8.36 -9.72 -9.12
CA GLY A 272 9.31 -10.07 -8.08
C GLY A 272 9.11 -11.51 -7.60
N PRO A 273 9.63 -11.91 -6.41
CA PRO A 273 10.46 -11.10 -5.54
C PRO A 273 11.86 -10.85 -6.11
N GLU A 274 12.50 -9.78 -5.62
CA GLU A 274 13.88 -9.46 -5.95
C GLU A 274 14.57 -8.79 -4.78
N ASN A 275 15.90 -8.97 -4.67
CA ASN A 275 16.72 -8.30 -3.69
C ASN A 275 17.31 -7.04 -4.30
N ILE A 276 16.89 -5.89 -3.80
CA ILE A 276 17.40 -4.58 -4.20
C ILE A 276 18.34 -4.01 -3.14
N LYS A 277 19.18 -3.07 -3.52
CA LYS A 277 20.02 -2.32 -2.57
C LYS A 277 19.13 -1.55 -1.59
N ALA A 278 19.35 -1.76 -0.29
CA ALA A 278 18.63 -1.04 0.75
C ALA A 278 18.94 0.47 0.70
N ASN A 279 17.94 1.28 1.08
CA ASN A 279 18.05 2.75 1.13
C ASN A 279 18.54 3.41 -0.17
N THR A 280 18.25 2.76 -1.30
CA THR A 280 18.55 3.27 -2.64
C THR A 280 17.25 3.71 -3.30
N THR A 281 17.27 4.84 -3.98
CA THR A 281 16.12 5.37 -4.70
C THR A 281 16.00 4.71 -6.06
N PHE A 282 14.80 4.25 -6.39
CA PHE A 282 14.51 3.60 -7.66
C PHE A 282 13.33 4.24 -8.38
N GLU A 283 13.39 4.22 -9.71
CA GLU A 283 12.24 4.40 -10.58
C GLU A 283 11.69 3.02 -10.95
N PHE A 284 10.40 2.79 -10.69
CA PHE A 284 9.67 1.62 -11.14
C PHE A 284 8.81 2.00 -12.33
N VAL A 285 9.02 1.37 -13.47
CA VAL A 285 8.27 1.66 -14.71
C VAL A 285 7.31 0.53 -14.98
N ALA A 286 6.01 0.83 -14.94
CA ALA A 286 4.97 -0.11 -15.33
C ALA A 286 4.51 0.17 -16.76
N THR A 287 4.77 -0.73 -17.67
CA THR A 287 4.34 -0.65 -19.07
C THR A 287 3.25 -1.71 -19.31
N PRO A 288 1.99 -1.30 -19.48
CA PRO A 288 0.90 -2.22 -19.83
C PRO A 288 1.18 -2.93 -21.17
N SER A 289 0.68 -4.15 -21.33
CA SER A 289 0.79 -4.90 -22.58
C SER A 289 0.00 -4.27 -23.73
N ASN A 290 -1.07 -3.54 -23.42
CA ASN A 290 -1.82 -2.77 -24.40
C ASN A 290 -1.17 -1.41 -24.63
N ALA A 291 -0.63 -1.19 -25.82
CA ALA A 291 0.07 0.04 -26.20
C ALA A 291 -0.80 1.32 -26.17
N SER A 292 -2.12 1.21 -26.14
CA SER A 292 -3.02 2.36 -25.97
C SER A 292 -3.03 2.91 -24.54
N GLN A 293 -2.65 2.08 -23.55
CA GLN A 293 -2.57 2.46 -22.16
C GLN A 293 -1.27 3.23 -21.87
N ARG A 294 -1.30 4.03 -20.82
CA ARG A 294 -0.17 4.89 -20.46
C ARG A 294 0.86 4.13 -19.63
N VAL A 295 2.12 4.37 -19.92
CA VAL A 295 3.24 3.98 -19.05
C VAL A 295 3.19 4.83 -17.78
N ILE A 296 3.47 4.23 -16.64
CA ILE A 296 3.54 4.93 -15.36
C ILE A 296 4.93 4.77 -14.77
N HIS A 297 5.50 5.88 -14.31
CA HIS A 297 6.83 5.98 -13.75
C HIS A 297 6.74 6.33 -12.26
N TYR A 298 7.03 5.37 -11.38
CA TYR A 298 6.97 5.55 -9.93
C TYR A 298 8.35 5.85 -9.36
N PHE A 299 8.46 6.93 -8.61
CA PHE A 299 9.62 7.31 -7.83
C PHE A 299 9.26 7.19 -6.35
N ARG A 300 10.08 6.49 -5.59
CA ARG A 300 9.83 6.21 -4.16
C ARG A 300 11.07 6.52 -3.35
N GLU A 301 10.87 6.80 -2.05
CA GLU A 301 11.92 6.83 -1.07
C GLU A 301 12.66 5.48 -0.98
N GLY A 302 13.89 5.49 -0.48
CA GLY A 302 14.68 4.27 -0.35
C GLY A 302 14.04 3.26 0.60
N ILE A 303 13.89 2.02 0.15
CA ILE A 303 13.30 0.93 0.93
C ILE A 303 14.38 0.34 1.83
N THR A 304 14.12 0.28 3.15
CA THR A 304 15.07 -0.21 4.16
C THR A 304 14.69 -1.53 4.79
N HIS A 305 13.47 -2.01 4.54
CA HIS A 305 12.91 -3.25 5.08
C HIS A 305 12.13 -3.97 4.00
N LEU A 306 12.01 -5.29 4.10
CA LEU A 306 11.22 -6.12 3.19
C LEU A 306 9.86 -5.47 2.91
N ASN A 307 9.51 -5.36 1.62
CA ASN A 307 8.23 -4.83 1.18
C ASN A 307 7.67 -5.67 0.03
N SER A 308 6.65 -6.48 0.31
CA SER A 308 5.95 -7.28 -0.70
C SER A 308 4.74 -6.55 -1.31
N LEU A 309 4.51 -5.30 -0.92
CA LEU A 309 3.37 -4.48 -1.33
C LEU A 309 3.80 -3.25 -2.15
N VAL A 310 4.87 -3.36 -2.95
CA VAL A 310 5.29 -2.33 -3.90
C VAL A 310 4.33 -2.33 -5.09
N TYR A 311 3.19 -1.68 -4.91
CA TYR A 311 2.14 -1.67 -5.93
C TYR A 311 2.34 -0.55 -6.94
N LEU A 312 2.08 -0.87 -8.21
CA LEU A 312 2.14 0.04 -9.33
C LEU A 312 0.76 0.11 -9.98
N ARG A 313 0.06 1.23 -9.76
CA ARG A 313 -1.28 1.43 -10.32
C ARG A 313 -1.19 2.05 -11.70
N THR A 314 -1.85 1.45 -12.67
CA THR A 314 -1.96 1.97 -14.04
C THR A 314 -3.34 2.56 -14.26
N ILE A 315 -3.50 3.34 -15.33
CA ILE A 315 -4.77 3.96 -15.68
C ILE A 315 -5.62 2.92 -16.43
N PRO A 316 -6.80 2.54 -15.90
CA PRO A 316 -7.69 1.63 -16.60
C PRO A 316 -8.25 2.26 -17.87
N PRO A 317 -8.61 1.47 -18.89
CA PRO A 317 -9.25 1.99 -20.09
C PRO A 317 -10.72 2.39 -19.84
N PRO A 318 -11.27 3.36 -20.58
CA PRO A 318 -12.71 3.52 -20.65
C PRO A 318 -13.38 2.21 -21.18
N PRO A 319 -14.65 1.90 -20.81
CA PRO A 319 -15.61 2.75 -20.08
C PRO A 319 -15.58 2.62 -18.54
N SER A 320 -14.52 2.08 -17.97
CA SER A 320 -14.45 1.95 -16.51
C SER A 320 -14.54 3.32 -15.82
N PHE A 321 -15.04 3.35 -14.57
CA PHE A 321 -15.20 4.60 -13.83
C PHE A 321 -13.88 5.35 -13.66
N ALA A 322 -12.85 4.66 -13.21
CA ALA A 322 -11.52 5.27 -13.02
C ALA A 322 -10.87 5.65 -14.36
N GLY A 323 -11.13 4.88 -15.44
CA GLY A 323 -10.70 5.22 -16.79
C GLY A 323 -11.34 6.51 -17.31
N LEU A 324 -12.62 6.71 -17.06
CA LEU A 324 -13.32 7.95 -17.41
C LEU A 324 -12.83 9.13 -16.55
N LEU A 325 -12.64 8.93 -15.26
CA LEU A 325 -12.12 9.96 -14.35
C LEU A 325 -10.74 10.46 -14.78
N LEU A 326 -9.86 9.57 -15.24
CA LEU A 326 -8.49 9.87 -15.61
C LEU A 326 -8.31 10.13 -17.12
N ALA A 327 -9.38 10.05 -17.92
CA ALA A 327 -9.32 10.28 -19.37
C ALA A 327 -8.91 11.72 -19.73
N GLY A 328 -9.18 12.68 -18.85
CA GLY A 328 -8.83 14.10 -19.04
C GLY A 328 -7.36 14.44 -18.81
N LEU A 329 -6.54 13.51 -18.32
CA LEU A 329 -5.11 13.78 -18.11
C LEU A 329 -4.40 14.05 -19.44
N PRO A 330 -3.65 15.16 -19.59
CA PRO A 330 -2.96 15.53 -20.83
C PRO A 330 -2.06 14.42 -21.37
N LYS A 331 -2.02 14.29 -22.70
CA LYS A 331 -1.10 13.37 -23.42
C LYS A 331 -0.40 14.16 -24.52
N VAL A 332 0.50 15.04 -24.11
CA VAL A 332 1.20 16.00 -24.97
C VAL A 332 2.71 16.02 -24.68
N ASP A 333 3.48 16.66 -25.54
CA ASP A 333 4.95 16.68 -25.44
C ASP A 333 5.51 17.86 -24.64
N ASN A 334 4.71 18.89 -24.39
CA ASN A 334 5.17 20.14 -23.78
C ASN A 334 5.12 20.16 -22.26
N GLN A 335 4.43 19.20 -21.63
CA GLN A 335 4.31 19.14 -20.18
C GLN A 335 4.48 17.71 -19.60
N THR A 336 4.87 17.66 -18.34
CA THR A 336 4.83 16.46 -17.49
C THR A 336 3.53 16.44 -16.70
N VAL A 337 2.87 15.27 -16.63
CA VAL A 337 1.78 15.02 -15.67
C VAL A 337 2.38 14.33 -14.46
N VAL A 338 2.21 14.93 -13.28
CA VAL A 338 2.71 14.41 -12.02
C VAL A 338 1.54 13.97 -11.16
N ASN A 339 1.65 12.78 -10.58
CA ASN A 339 0.80 12.33 -9.48
C ASN A 339 1.63 12.26 -8.20
N VAL A 340 1.12 12.83 -7.12
CA VAL A 340 1.72 12.66 -5.78
C VAL A 340 0.84 11.73 -4.99
N PHE A 341 1.42 10.69 -4.42
CA PHE A 341 0.73 9.72 -3.58
C PHE A 341 1.38 9.61 -2.21
N THR A 342 0.60 9.84 -1.16
CA THR A 342 1.03 9.71 0.23
C THR A 342 0.50 8.40 0.79
N ALA A 343 1.40 7.41 0.92
CA ALA A 343 1.01 6.02 1.15
C ALA A 343 0.77 5.64 2.62
N SER A 344 1.00 6.56 3.56
CA SER A 344 0.88 6.26 4.99
C SER A 344 0.08 7.27 5.80
N GLN A 345 -0.23 8.43 5.24
CA GLN A 345 -1.04 9.49 5.89
C GLN A 345 -1.69 10.39 4.85
N ALA A 346 -2.78 11.05 5.20
CA ALA A 346 -3.30 12.13 4.40
C ALA A 346 -2.46 13.41 4.56
N VAL A 347 -2.56 14.32 3.59
CA VAL A 347 -2.08 15.69 3.74
C VAL A 347 -3.19 16.51 4.37
N ILE A 348 -2.92 17.11 5.54
CA ILE A 348 -3.88 17.92 6.28
C ILE A 348 -3.34 19.34 6.46
N ASN A 349 -4.10 20.33 6.03
CA ASN A 349 -3.76 21.74 6.19
C ASN A 349 -3.52 22.09 7.67
N GLY A 350 -2.44 22.80 7.95
CA GLY A 350 -2.03 23.17 9.30
C GLY A 350 -1.27 22.08 10.07
N ARG A 351 -1.27 20.82 9.62
CA ARG A 351 -0.46 19.73 10.17
C ARG A 351 0.71 19.40 9.26
N ASP A 352 0.47 19.34 7.95
CA ASP A 352 1.44 18.86 6.97
C ASP A 352 1.85 19.97 6.01
N ILE A 353 3.03 19.83 5.42
CA ILE A 353 3.53 20.66 4.33
C ILE A 353 3.81 19.76 3.14
N LEU A 354 3.05 19.96 2.05
CA LEU A 354 3.29 19.33 0.76
C LEU A 354 3.56 20.41 -0.28
N THR A 355 4.69 20.30 -0.97
CA THR A 355 4.99 21.19 -2.11
C THR A 355 5.40 20.40 -3.34
N ALA A 356 5.11 20.92 -4.53
CA ALA A 356 5.65 20.43 -5.80
C ALA A 356 6.28 21.62 -6.55
N ALA A 357 7.54 21.47 -6.97
CA ALA A 357 8.34 22.55 -7.58
C ALA A 357 8.29 23.89 -6.80
N GLY A 358 8.21 23.82 -5.47
CA GLY A 358 8.13 24.97 -4.57
C GLY A 358 6.73 25.54 -4.32
N SER A 359 5.70 25.12 -5.07
CA SER A 359 4.32 25.54 -4.87
C SER A 359 3.65 24.70 -3.77
N GLU A 360 2.99 25.33 -2.79
CA GLU A 360 2.33 24.65 -1.68
C GLU A 360 0.98 24.06 -2.09
N LEU A 361 0.76 22.79 -1.74
CA LEU A 361 -0.44 22.02 -2.01
C LEU A 361 -1.23 21.68 -0.73
N SER A 362 -0.63 21.85 0.46
CA SER A 362 -1.23 21.59 1.77
C SER A 362 -2.13 22.73 2.27
N THR A 363 -2.84 23.38 1.36
CA THR A 363 -3.71 24.52 1.64
C THR A 363 -5.08 24.09 2.15
N ALA A 364 -5.84 25.01 2.77
CA ALA A 364 -7.22 24.73 3.19
C ALA A 364 -8.14 24.32 2.04
N GLN A 365 -7.80 24.70 0.79
CA GLN A 365 -8.55 24.32 -0.40
C GLN A 365 -8.35 22.85 -0.77
N TYR A 366 -7.10 22.35 -0.68
CA TYR A 366 -6.72 21.03 -1.19
C TYR A 366 -6.56 19.98 -0.09
N ALA A 367 -6.33 20.39 1.14
CA ALA A 367 -6.03 19.53 2.27
C ALA A 367 -6.90 19.80 3.52
N PRO A 368 -8.21 20.08 3.39
CA PRO A 368 -9.04 20.17 4.60
C PRO A 368 -9.14 18.76 5.25
N PRO A 369 -9.25 18.65 6.58
CA PRO A 369 -9.32 17.37 7.29
C PRO A 369 -10.40 16.43 6.73
N SER A 370 -11.57 16.94 6.42
CA SER A 370 -12.71 16.18 5.88
C SER A 370 -12.44 15.54 4.50
N LYS A 371 -11.44 16.02 3.75
CA LYS A 371 -11.09 15.45 2.45
C LYS A 371 -10.14 14.26 2.57
N THR A 372 -9.30 14.22 3.60
CA THR A 372 -8.26 13.18 3.77
C THR A 372 -7.45 12.97 2.48
N ALA A 373 -6.90 14.06 1.94
CA ALA A 373 -6.26 14.05 0.62
C ALA A 373 -4.98 13.20 0.63
N ILE A 374 -4.94 12.13 -0.15
CA ILE A 374 -3.78 11.22 -0.29
C ILE A 374 -3.19 11.21 -1.70
N THR A 375 -3.91 11.76 -2.69
CA THR A 375 -3.49 11.73 -4.08
C THR A 375 -3.73 13.08 -4.75
N TYR A 376 -2.70 13.62 -5.39
CA TYR A 376 -2.75 14.88 -6.12
C TYR A 376 -2.34 14.65 -7.57
N PHE A 377 -3.23 14.97 -8.51
CA PHE A 377 -2.94 15.01 -9.95
C PHE A 377 -2.59 16.44 -10.32
N LEU A 378 -1.35 16.65 -10.74
CA LEU A 378 -0.78 17.95 -11.05
C LEU A 378 -0.53 18.03 -12.56
N TYR A 379 -1.22 18.89 -13.25
CA TYR A 379 -1.09 19.09 -14.68
C TYR A 379 -1.72 20.42 -15.09
N ASP A 380 -1.27 20.95 -16.22
CA ASP A 380 -1.74 22.20 -16.81
C ASP A 380 -3.09 22.01 -17.53
N ASP A 381 -3.99 22.93 -17.37
CA ASP A 381 -5.32 22.91 -17.98
C ASP A 381 -5.32 23.26 -19.49
N GLY A 382 -4.17 23.69 -20.05
CA GLY A 382 -3.97 23.91 -21.47
C GLY A 382 -3.43 25.28 -21.86
N ASP A 383 -3.13 26.16 -20.90
CA ASP A 383 -2.63 27.51 -21.18
C ASP A 383 -1.11 27.69 -20.97
N SER A 384 -0.44 26.62 -20.49
CA SER A 384 1.00 26.60 -20.19
C SER A 384 1.43 27.50 -19.03
N GLN A 385 0.54 27.69 -18.06
CA GLN A 385 0.79 28.44 -16.84
C GLN A 385 0.51 27.58 -15.59
N THR A 386 0.97 28.03 -14.43
CA THR A 386 0.65 27.45 -13.14
C THR A 386 -0.21 28.43 -12.35
N GLU A 387 -1.47 28.14 -12.17
CA GLU A 387 -2.42 29.02 -11.50
C GLU A 387 -2.82 28.52 -10.11
N LEU A 388 -2.48 27.27 -9.79
CA LEU A 388 -2.87 26.59 -8.56
C LEU A 388 -4.39 26.57 -8.36
N THR A 389 -5.15 26.42 -9.45
CA THR A 389 -6.59 26.26 -9.44
C THR A 389 -6.99 24.79 -9.53
N PRO A 390 -8.21 24.39 -9.10
CA PRO A 390 -8.67 23.02 -9.24
C PRO A 390 -8.85 22.62 -10.71
N VAL A 391 -8.30 21.47 -11.11
CA VAL A 391 -8.48 20.90 -12.44
C VAL A 391 -9.17 19.55 -12.40
N GLY A 392 -9.85 19.22 -13.50
CA GLY A 392 -10.57 17.95 -13.64
C GLY A 392 -11.75 17.82 -12.69
N THR A 393 -12.23 16.60 -12.53
CA THR A 393 -13.41 16.27 -11.74
C THR A 393 -13.08 15.76 -10.33
N PHE A 394 -11.82 15.83 -9.92
CA PHE A 394 -11.30 15.25 -8.67
C PHE A 394 -11.87 15.91 -7.41
N GLY A 395 -12.26 17.19 -7.49
CA GLY A 395 -12.79 17.94 -6.36
C GLY A 395 -14.02 17.34 -5.69
N GLY A 396 -14.82 16.58 -6.44
CA GLY A 396 -16.01 15.88 -5.96
C GLY A 396 -15.72 14.55 -5.24
N PHE A 397 -14.47 14.08 -5.20
CA PHE A 397 -14.10 12.82 -4.58
C PHE A 397 -13.30 13.04 -3.30
N PRO A 398 -13.55 12.25 -2.23
CA PRO A 398 -12.63 12.17 -1.11
C PRO A 398 -11.29 11.63 -1.60
N PHE A 399 -10.21 11.92 -0.89
CA PHE A 399 -8.86 11.41 -1.11
C PHE A 399 -8.14 11.95 -2.35
N LEU A 400 -8.83 12.50 -3.35
CA LEU A 400 -8.25 12.91 -4.63
C LEU A 400 -8.29 14.43 -4.82
N ASN A 401 -7.21 14.99 -5.39
CA ASN A 401 -7.15 16.36 -5.88
C ASN A 401 -6.64 16.44 -7.32
N GLY A 402 -7.09 17.44 -8.06
CA GLY A 402 -6.47 17.90 -9.28
C GLY A 402 -6.09 19.37 -9.12
N VAL A 403 -4.85 19.72 -9.44
CA VAL A 403 -4.32 21.07 -9.28
C VAL A 403 -3.65 21.48 -10.58
N ASP A 404 -4.01 22.67 -11.06
CA ASP A 404 -3.40 23.24 -12.22
C ASP A 404 -1.94 23.63 -11.95
N MET A 405 -1.04 22.91 -12.61
CA MET A 405 0.40 23.13 -12.51
C MET A 405 1.09 22.78 -13.83
N PHE A 406 1.71 23.75 -14.45
CA PHE A 406 2.50 23.53 -15.64
C PHE A 406 3.93 23.14 -15.32
N PHE A 407 4.33 21.94 -15.71
CA PHE A 407 5.70 21.45 -15.64
C PHE A 407 6.23 21.34 -17.07
N PRO A 408 6.89 22.39 -17.62
CA PRO A 408 7.39 22.35 -18.99
C PRO A 408 8.42 21.24 -19.16
N THR A 409 8.30 20.45 -20.22
CA THR A 409 9.24 19.36 -20.50
C THR A 409 10.58 19.91 -20.94
N VAL A 410 11.54 19.93 -20.05
CA VAL A 410 12.94 20.37 -20.29
C VAL A 410 13.85 19.22 -19.92
N ALA A 411 14.65 18.75 -20.84
CA ALA A 411 15.60 17.66 -20.59
C ALA A 411 17.04 18.22 -20.47
N PRO A 412 17.86 17.73 -19.51
CA PRO A 412 17.47 16.91 -18.38
C PRO A 412 16.82 17.76 -17.28
N GLY A 413 15.71 17.31 -16.71
CA GLY A 413 15.02 18.04 -15.65
C GLY A 413 14.38 17.09 -14.63
N SER A 414 14.24 17.58 -13.42
CA SER A 414 13.50 16.93 -12.35
C SER A 414 12.53 17.90 -11.69
N ILE A 415 11.52 17.35 -11.06
CA ILE A 415 10.50 18.07 -10.31
C ILE A 415 10.62 17.61 -8.85
N PRO A 416 11.03 18.51 -7.95
CA PRO A 416 11.07 18.20 -6.53
C PRO A 416 9.66 18.17 -5.95
N ILE A 417 9.33 17.09 -5.27
CA ILE A 417 8.14 16.96 -4.44
C ILE A 417 8.62 16.84 -3.00
N VAL A 418 8.11 17.68 -2.11
CA VAL A 418 8.55 17.70 -0.71
C VAL A 418 7.33 17.52 0.20
N MET A 419 7.41 16.54 1.09
CA MET A 419 6.40 16.32 2.12
C MET A 419 7.05 16.25 3.49
N ASN A 420 6.70 17.17 4.37
CA ASN A 420 7.19 17.23 5.76
C ASN A 420 8.74 17.13 5.82
N GLY A 421 9.44 17.84 4.92
CA GLY A 421 10.90 17.87 4.85
C GLY A 421 11.56 16.67 4.14
N ARG A 422 10.80 15.63 3.74
CA ARG A 422 11.29 14.54 2.87
C ARG A 422 11.11 14.93 1.42
N THR A 423 12.08 14.59 0.57
CA THR A 423 12.06 14.96 -0.86
C THR A 423 12.10 13.72 -1.74
N VAL A 424 11.19 13.65 -2.69
CA VAL A 424 11.23 12.72 -3.81
C VAL A 424 11.45 13.54 -5.09
N GLN A 425 12.55 13.27 -5.79
CA GLN A 425 12.83 13.86 -7.10
C GLN A 425 12.22 12.98 -8.18
N VAL A 426 11.27 13.52 -8.94
CA VAL A 426 10.71 12.80 -10.07
C VAL A 426 11.26 13.34 -11.38
N ARG A 427 11.47 12.48 -12.37
CA ARG A 427 11.95 12.90 -13.69
C ARG A 427 10.90 13.72 -14.41
N ASN A 428 11.37 14.77 -15.11
CA ASN A 428 10.56 15.50 -16.05
C ASN A 428 10.42 14.68 -17.35
N ILE A 429 9.24 14.08 -17.56
CA ILE A 429 8.93 13.17 -18.66
C ILE A 429 7.73 13.71 -19.42
N LYS A 430 7.82 13.74 -20.77
CA LYS A 430 6.69 14.11 -21.61
C LYS A 430 5.43 13.32 -21.25
N SER A 431 4.32 13.99 -21.05
CA SER A 431 3.07 13.31 -20.71
C SER A 431 2.57 12.37 -21.83
N SER A 432 3.01 12.57 -23.07
CA SER A 432 2.80 11.61 -24.16
C SER A 432 3.53 10.28 -23.95
N ALA A 433 4.66 10.28 -23.22
CA ALA A 433 5.45 9.09 -22.92
C ALA A 433 5.02 8.38 -21.62
N GLY A 434 4.32 9.07 -20.70
CA GLY A 434 3.86 8.46 -19.46
C GLY A 434 3.32 9.45 -18.44
N VAL A 435 2.92 8.92 -17.28
CA VAL A 435 2.59 9.70 -16.08
C VAL A 435 3.64 9.41 -15.02
N VAL A 436 4.04 10.42 -14.31
CA VAL A 436 5.04 10.32 -13.25
C VAL A 436 4.35 10.32 -11.89
N VAL A 437 4.76 9.43 -11.00
CA VAL A 437 4.20 9.29 -9.65
C VAL A 437 5.32 9.43 -8.63
N GLY A 438 5.21 10.39 -7.73
CA GLY A 438 6.06 10.51 -6.55
C GLY A 438 5.35 9.92 -5.33
N VAL A 439 5.97 8.95 -4.65
CA VAL A 439 5.36 8.22 -3.52
C VAL A 439 6.12 8.53 -2.23
N PHE A 440 5.37 8.87 -1.19
CA PHE A 440 5.84 9.00 0.19
C PHE A 440 5.26 7.86 1.03
N ASP A 441 6.14 6.95 1.46
CA ASP A 441 5.80 5.78 2.30
C ASP A 441 5.77 6.11 3.81
#